data_2af6ee6475dfde3024df22caa3bab4b1
#
_entry.id   2af6ee6475dfde3024df22caa3bab4b1
#
_cell.length_a   1.000
_cell.length_b   1.000
_cell.length_c   1.000
_cell.angle_alpha   90.00
_cell.angle_beta   90.00
_cell.angle_gamma   90.00
#
_symmetry.space_group_name_H-M   'P 1'
#
loop_
_entity.id
_entity.type
_entity.pdbx_description
1 polymer ?
#
loop_
_entity_poly.entity_id
_entity_poly.type
_entity_poly.pdbx_seq_one_letter_code
_entity_poly.pdbx_strand_id
1 'polypeptide(L)'
;IRYHHEANLDEMKALAAWMTYKSALHEIPFGGGKGGIKMDPRQHSQAELERITRRFVSALGNNIGPEWDIPAPDVGSNGQTMAWMMDTYVNIVGQNERTSGRGVVTGKPISAGGSYGRAEATGAGVVHCITEWAKDKNFNLDGCHVIIQGFGNVGSYTARLLSQKGAVV
;
A
#
# COMPACT_ATOMS: atom_id res chain seq x y z
N ILE A 1 5.94 -2.13 -1.31
CA ILE A 1 7.17 -2.58 -0.63
C ILE A 1 6.81 -3.07 0.76
N ARG A 2 7.25 -4.31 1.09
CA ARG A 2 6.99 -4.98 2.37
C ARG A 2 8.26 -5.03 3.22
N TYR A 3 8.14 -4.68 4.50
CA TYR A 3 9.18 -4.90 5.52
C TYR A 3 8.67 -5.95 6.50
N HIS A 4 9.19 -7.16 6.40
CA HIS A 4 8.74 -8.28 7.23
C HIS A 4 9.88 -9.29 7.47
N HIS A 5 9.96 -9.82 8.68
CA HIS A 5 11.05 -10.73 9.07
C HIS A 5 11.02 -12.07 8.34
N GLU A 6 9.88 -12.47 7.78
CA GLU A 6 9.72 -13.68 6.98
C GLU A 6 9.75 -13.42 5.46
N ALA A 7 9.90 -12.16 5.03
CA ALA A 7 9.91 -11.84 3.61
C ALA A 7 10.95 -12.69 2.85
N ASN A 8 10.52 -13.31 1.76
CA ASN A 8 11.35 -14.18 0.93
C ASN A 8 10.96 -14.06 -0.55
N LEU A 9 11.77 -14.63 -1.42
CA LEU A 9 11.59 -14.51 -2.88
C LEU A 9 10.29 -15.14 -3.38
N ASP A 10 9.91 -16.29 -2.83
CA ASP A 10 8.71 -17.00 -3.30
C ASP A 10 7.43 -16.27 -2.90
N GLU A 11 7.41 -15.69 -1.68
CA GLU A 11 6.34 -14.78 -1.27
C GLU A 11 6.26 -13.56 -2.20
N MET A 12 7.39 -12.93 -2.54
CA MET A 12 7.39 -11.77 -3.43
C MET A 12 6.88 -12.14 -4.83
N LYS A 13 7.25 -13.30 -5.38
CA LYS A 13 6.72 -13.81 -6.66
C LYS A 13 5.20 -14.02 -6.60
N ALA A 14 4.71 -14.70 -5.58
CA ALA A 14 3.28 -14.95 -5.39
C ALA A 14 2.49 -13.63 -5.29
N LEU A 15 2.97 -12.69 -4.49
CA LEU A 15 2.34 -11.37 -4.33
C LEU A 15 2.42 -10.52 -5.60
N ALA A 16 3.49 -10.62 -6.40
CA ALA A 16 3.59 -9.94 -7.69
C ALA A 16 2.54 -10.48 -8.68
N ALA A 17 2.32 -11.80 -8.72
CA ALA A 17 1.26 -12.41 -9.51
C ALA A 17 -0.13 -11.91 -9.09
N TRP A 18 -0.40 -11.81 -7.77
CA TRP A 18 -1.65 -11.25 -7.28
C TRP A 18 -1.84 -9.78 -7.67
N MET A 19 -0.77 -8.99 -7.70
CA MET A 19 -0.86 -7.60 -8.16
C MET A 19 -1.20 -7.54 -9.66
N THR A 20 -0.69 -8.47 -10.48
CA THR A 20 -1.06 -8.58 -11.90
C THR A 20 -2.56 -8.86 -12.05
N TYR A 21 -3.10 -9.84 -11.32
CA TYR A 21 -4.52 -10.14 -11.35
C TYR A 21 -5.38 -8.97 -10.85
N LYS A 22 -4.94 -8.29 -9.80
CA LYS A 22 -5.63 -7.12 -9.26
C LYS A 22 -5.72 -5.99 -10.29
N SER A 23 -4.63 -5.70 -10.99
CA SER A 23 -4.59 -4.66 -12.03
C SER A 23 -5.47 -5.04 -13.21
N ALA A 24 -5.38 -6.29 -13.67
CA ALA A 24 -6.21 -6.82 -14.77
C ALA A 24 -7.71 -6.79 -14.45
N LEU A 25 -8.09 -7.17 -13.21
CA LEU A 25 -9.49 -7.17 -12.77
C LEU A 25 -10.12 -5.77 -12.82
N HIS A 26 -9.32 -4.74 -12.59
CA HIS A 26 -9.76 -3.34 -12.62
C HIS A 26 -9.46 -2.63 -13.94
N GLU A 27 -9.04 -3.38 -14.97
CA GLU A 27 -8.69 -2.85 -16.30
C GLU A 27 -7.64 -1.73 -16.23
N ILE A 28 -6.76 -1.77 -15.21
CA ILE A 28 -5.66 -0.83 -15.05
C ILE A 28 -4.49 -1.30 -15.91
N PRO A 29 -3.90 -0.44 -16.77
CA PRO A 29 -2.85 -0.82 -17.71
C PRO A 29 -1.48 -0.97 -17.02
N PHE A 30 -1.42 -1.71 -15.92
CA PHE A 30 -0.19 -2.04 -15.18
C PHE A 30 -0.03 -3.55 -15.04
N GLY A 31 1.22 -3.98 -15.02
CA GLY A 31 1.59 -5.32 -14.56
C GLY A 31 1.55 -5.42 -13.04
N GLY A 32 2.13 -6.47 -12.49
CA GLY A 32 2.26 -6.67 -11.05
C GLY A 32 3.73 -6.80 -10.65
N GLY A 33 4.12 -6.00 -9.68
CA GLY A 33 5.43 -6.07 -9.04
C GLY A 33 5.30 -6.22 -7.53
N LYS A 34 6.29 -6.82 -6.90
CA LYS A 34 6.41 -6.89 -5.46
C LYS A 34 7.87 -6.89 -5.04
N GLY A 35 8.17 -6.16 -4.00
CA GLY A 35 9.50 -6.16 -3.41
C GLY A 35 9.42 -6.00 -1.90
N GLY A 36 10.50 -6.31 -1.21
CA GLY A 36 10.54 -6.19 0.24
C GLY A 36 11.93 -6.26 0.81
N ILE A 37 12.01 -6.01 2.11
CA ILE A 37 13.22 -6.16 2.91
C ILE A 37 12.91 -7.14 4.03
N LYS A 38 13.74 -8.17 4.17
CA LYS A 38 13.65 -9.15 5.26
C LYS A 38 14.15 -8.53 6.56
N MET A 39 13.26 -7.91 7.32
CA MET A 39 13.52 -7.28 8.61
C MET A 39 12.24 -7.11 9.42
N ASP A 40 12.34 -7.02 10.73
CA ASP A 40 11.22 -6.60 11.58
C ASP A 40 11.30 -5.07 11.83
N PRO A 41 10.43 -4.25 11.22
CA PRO A 41 10.50 -2.80 11.38
C PRO A 41 10.26 -2.34 12.82
N ARG A 42 9.64 -3.15 13.67
CA ARG A 42 9.39 -2.82 15.08
C ARG A 42 10.65 -2.84 15.95
N GLN A 43 11.72 -3.48 15.46
CA GLN A 43 13.02 -3.57 16.14
C GLN A 43 13.96 -2.42 15.73
N HIS A 44 13.49 -1.49 14.92
CA HIS A 44 14.30 -0.39 14.40
C HIS A 44 13.70 0.97 14.75
N SER A 45 14.55 1.91 15.08
CA SER A 45 14.16 3.32 15.24
C SER A 45 13.75 3.93 13.90
N GLN A 46 13.01 5.03 13.94
CA GLN A 46 12.62 5.76 12.73
C GLN A 46 13.82 6.21 11.89
N ALA A 47 14.91 6.62 12.54
CA ALA A 47 16.14 7.03 11.87
C ALA A 47 16.84 5.84 11.17
N GLU A 48 16.77 4.64 11.73
CA GLU A 48 17.27 3.43 11.08
C GLU A 48 16.39 3.04 9.90
N LEU A 49 15.08 3.04 10.07
CA LEU A 49 14.12 2.77 8.99
C LEU A 49 14.30 3.75 7.82
N GLU A 50 14.55 5.02 8.10
CA GLU A 50 14.87 6.02 7.08
C GLU A 50 16.14 5.64 6.31
N ARG A 51 17.23 5.35 7.01
CA ARG A 51 18.52 4.98 6.38
C ARG A 51 18.39 3.71 5.54
N ILE A 52 17.71 2.69 6.07
CA ILE A 52 17.44 1.43 5.36
C ILE A 52 16.64 1.71 4.09
N THR A 53 15.56 2.48 4.19
CA THR A 53 14.70 2.83 3.06
C THR A 53 15.47 3.61 1.99
N ARG A 54 16.25 4.62 2.37
CA ARG A 54 17.06 5.41 1.45
C ARG A 54 18.11 4.56 0.76
N ARG A 55 18.79 3.67 1.50
CA ARG A 55 19.76 2.73 0.91
C ARG A 55 19.10 1.76 -0.06
N PHE A 56 17.91 1.28 0.27
CA PHE A 56 17.14 0.39 -0.60
C PHE A 56 16.79 1.07 -1.94
N VAL A 57 16.29 2.31 -1.91
CA VAL A 57 16.03 3.08 -3.14
C VAL A 57 17.29 3.29 -3.97
N SER A 58 18.41 3.65 -3.32
CA SER A 58 19.69 3.80 -4.02
C SER A 58 20.15 2.50 -4.69
N ALA A 59 19.88 1.35 -4.08
CA ALA A 59 20.21 0.04 -4.64
C ALA A 59 19.28 -0.38 -5.79
N LEU A 60 18.00 0.02 -5.74
CA LEU A 60 17.05 -0.20 -6.84
C LEU A 60 17.40 0.66 -8.06
N GLY A 61 17.90 1.87 -7.86
CA GLY A 61 18.32 2.77 -8.93
C GLY A 61 17.21 2.98 -9.96
N ASN A 62 17.53 2.75 -11.21
CA ASN A 62 16.61 2.92 -12.36
C ASN A 62 15.63 1.76 -12.55
N ASN A 63 15.58 0.77 -11.66
CA ASN A 63 14.57 -0.30 -11.71
C ASN A 63 13.21 0.14 -11.15
N ILE A 64 13.13 1.34 -10.56
CA ILE A 64 11.88 1.99 -10.17
C ILE A 64 11.79 3.36 -10.84
N GLY A 65 10.59 3.86 -11.06
CA GLY A 65 10.40 5.16 -11.68
C GLY A 65 8.94 5.38 -12.07
N PRO A 66 8.55 6.62 -12.40
CA PRO A 66 7.18 6.94 -12.82
C PRO A 66 6.71 6.15 -14.03
N GLU A 67 7.64 5.76 -14.92
CA GLU A 67 7.38 5.02 -16.17
C GLU A 67 7.68 3.52 -16.04
N TRP A 68 8.08 3.06 -14.86
CA TRP A 68 8.49 1.68 -14.59
C TRP A 68 7.73 1.11 -13.40
N ASP A 69 8.42 0.47 -12.47
CA ASP A 69 7.82 -0.02 -11.25
C ASP A 69 7.59 1.11 -10.25
N ILE A 70 6.33 1.27 -9.81
CA ILE A 70 5.90 2.30 -8.87
C ILE A 70 5.62 1.67 -7.50
N PRO A 71 6.53 1.78 -6.53
CA PRO A 71 6.31 1.26 -5.19
C PRO A 71 5.12 1.89 -4.48
N ALA A 72 4.47 1.08 -3.64
CA ALA A 72 3.37 1.47 -2.77
C ALA A 72 3.59 0.93 -1.35
N PRO A 73 2.93 1.50 -0.32
CA PRO A 73 2.98 0.94 1.03
C PRO A 73 2.35 -0.45 1.11
N ASP A 74 2.94 -1.31 1.93
CA ASP A 74 2.46 -2.64 2.27
C ASP A 74 2.81 -2.94 3.74
N VAL A 75 2.74 -4.20 4.17
CA VAL A 75 3.07 -4.60 5.54
C VAL A 75 4.43 -4.04 5.96
N GLY A 76 4.49 -3.39 7.11
CA GLY A 76 5.70 -2.81 7.68
C GLY A 76 6.21 -1.52 7.04
N SER A 77 5.55 -1.01 5.99
CA SER A 77 5.84 0.30 5.39
C SER A 77 4.60 1.20 5.39
N ASN A 78 4.78 2.49 5.26
CA ASN A 78 3.71 3.48 5.37
C ASN A 78 3.98 4.73 4.51
N GLY A 79 3.15 5.75 4.66
CA GLY A 79 3.30 7.01 3.91
C GLY A 79 4.64 7.70 4.16
N GLN A 80 5.17 7.64 5.38
CA GLN A 80 6.49 8.21 5.69
C GLN A 80 7.61 7.46 4.95
N THR A 81 7.52 6.12 4.88
CA THR A 81 8.43 5.30 4.08
C THR A 81 8.42 5.74 2.62
N MET A 82 7.23 5.98 2.07
CA MET A 82 7.07 6.47 0.70
C MET A 82 7.65 7.88 0.51
N ALA A 83 7.53 8.77 1.49
CA ALA A 83 8.15 10.08 1.45
C ALA A 83 9.68 9.98 1.38
N TRP A 84 10.30 9.13 2.17
CA TRP A 84 11.75 8.89 2.12
C TRP A 84 12.19 8.27 0.79
N MET A 85 11.39 7.36 0.23
CA MET A 85 11.68 6.77 -1.09
C MET A 85 11.63 7.83 -2.19
N MET A 86 10.59 8.65 -2.23
CA MET A 86 10.44 9.73 -3.21
C MET A 86 11.58 10.74 -3.10
N ASP A 87 11.87 11.21 -1.89
CA ASP A 87 12.94 12.17 -1.64
C ASP A 87 14.29 11.64 -2.10
N THR A 88 14.58 10.38 -1.79
CA THR A 88 15.84 9.74 -2.23
C THR A 88 15.90 9.60 -3.73
N TYR A 89 14.82 9.15 -4.38
CA TYR A 89 14.77 9.01 -5.83
C TYR A 89 15.02 10.34 -6.55
N VAL A 90 14.30 11.38 -6.18
CA VAL A 90 14.40 12.71 -6.80
C VAL A 90 15.79 13.33 -6.63
N ASN A 91 16.45 13.10 -5.49
CA ASN A 91 17.74 13.73 -5.19
C ASN A 91 18.96 12.93 -5.66
N ILE A 92 18.84 11.60 -5.83
CA ILE A 92 19.98 10.73 -6.13
C ILE A 92 19.85 10.08 -7.52
N VAL A 93 18.65 9.58 -7.87
CA VAL A 93 18.44 8.79 -9.09
C VAL A 93 17.89 9.63 -10.21
N GLY A 94 16.79 10.32 -9.98
CA GLY A 94 16.04 11.10 -10.98
C GLY A 94 16.40 12.59 -10.98
N GLN A 95 17.66 12.97 -10.88
CA GLN A 95 18.06 14.39 -10.76
C GLN A 95 17.58 15.27 -11.92
N ASN A 96 17.43 14.71 -13.12
CA ASN A 96 16.95 15.42 -14.30
C ASN A 96 15.42 15.44 -14.40
N GLU A 97 14.71 14.69 -13.53
CA GLU A 97 13.26 14.48 -13.59
C GLU A 97 12.54 14.96 -12.32
N ARG A 98 13.00 16.07 -11.73
CA ARG A 98 12.52 16.52 -10.41
C ARG A 98 11.00 16.62 -10.27
N THR A 99 10.30 16.97 -11.30
CA THR A 99 8.83 17.11 -11.27
C THR A 99 8.14 15.78 -11.50
N SER A 100 8.48 15.05 -12.56
CA SER A 100 7.93 13.72 -12.87
C SER A 100 8.39 12.65 -11.88
N GLY A 101 9.63 12.76 -11.40
CA GLY A 101 10.22 11.85 -10.41
C GLY A 101 9.45 11.75 -9.10
N ARG A 102 8.62 12.74 -8.75
CA ARG A 102 7.71 12.63 -7.60
C ARG A 102 6.64 11.55 -7.77
N GLY A 103 6.39 11.13 -9.01
CA GLY A 103 5.50 10.00 -9.34
C GLY A 103 6.08 8.62 -9.06
N VAL A 104 7.36 8.51 -8.68
CA VAL A 104 8.05 7.23 -8.46
C VAL A 104 7.36 6.30 -7.45
N VAL A 105 6.62 6.84 -6.50
CA VAL A 105 5.87 6.06 -5.49
C VAL A 105 4.46 6.59 -5.32
N THR A 106 3.54 5.72 -4.92
CA THR A 106 2.20 6.09 -4.49
C THR A 106 2.06 5.96 -2.96
N GLY A 107 0.94 6.42 -2.39
CA GLY A 107 0.68 6.32 -0.95
C GLY A 107 1.49 7.28 -0.08
N LYS A 108 2.06 8.33 -0.67
CA LYS A 108 2.71 9.44 0.04
C LYS A 108 1.70 10.23 0.89
N PRO A 109 2.16 10.92 1.94
CA PRO A 109 1.35 11.95 2.61
C PRO A 109 0.89 13.03 1.61
N ILE A 110 -0.26 13.65 1.89
CA ILE A 110 -0.80 14.74 1.06
C ILE A 110 0.22 15.89 0.91
N SER A 111 0.91 16.25 2.00
CA SER A 111 1.98 17.26 2.01
C SER A 111 3.17 16.93 1.09
N ALA A 112 3.36 15.66 0.76
CA ALA A 112 4.38 15.18 -0.18
C ALA A 112 3.84 14.90 -1.59
N GLY A 113 2.63 15.36 -1.91
CA GLY A 113 1.99 15.14 -3.20
C GLY A 113 1.21 13.83 -3.31
N GLY A 114 0.76 13.28 -2.18
CA GLY A 114 -0.15 12.14 -2.13
C GLY A 114 -1.57 12.49 -2.53
N SER A 115 -2.40 11.48 -2.79
CA SER A 115 -3.81 11.62 -3.16
C SER A 115 -4.73 11.45 -1.95
N TYR A 116 -5.81 12.19 -1.90
CA TYR A 116 -6.88 11.99 -0.93
C TYR A 116 -7.51 10.60 -1.08
N GLY A 117 -8.05 10.06 0.02
CA GLY A 117 -8.72 8.76 0.06
C GLY A 117 -7.81 7.54 0.12
N ARG A 118 -6.49 7.68 -0.12
CA ARG A 118 -5.58 6.53 -0.15
C ARG A 118 -5.54 5.78 1.19
N ALA A 119 -5.61 6.48 2.31
CA ALA A 119 -5.53 5.88 3.63
C ALA A 119 -6.67 4.89 3.89
N GLU A 120 -7.88 5.20 3.43
CA GLU A 120 -9.08 4.41 3.64
C GLU A 120 -9.42 3.49 2.45
N ALA A 121 -8.83 3.69 1.28
CA ALA A 121 -9.23 3.06 0.03
C ALA A 121 -9.32 1.52 0.12
N THR A 122 -8.40 0.85 0.80
CA THR A 122 -8.43 -0.61 0.92
C THR A 122 -9.58 -1.08 1.80
N GLY A 123 -9.80 -0.44 2.95
CA GLY A 123 -10.96 -0.73 3.81
C GLY A 123 -12.28 -0.40 3.13
N ALA A 124 -12.35 0.71 2.40
CA ALA A 124 -13.51 1.07 1.59
C ALA A 124 -13.81 0.01 0.52
N GLY A 125 -12.80 -0.50 -0.17
CA GLY A 125 -12.94 -1.57 -1.14
C GLY A 125 -13.55 -2.84 -0.54
N VAL A 126 -13.11 -3.25 0.66
CA VAL A 126 -13.72 -4.37 1.40
C VAL A 126 -15.20 -4.10 1.65
N VAL A 127 -15.54 -2.90 2.13
CA VAL A 127 -16.95 -2.54 2.43
C VAL A 127 -17.80 -2.46 1.16
N HIS A 128 -17.25 -2.01 0.03
CA HIS A 128 -17.95 -2.05 -1.26
C HIS A 128 -18.29 -3.49 -1.66
N CYS A 129 -17.32 -4.41 -1.59
CA CYS A 129 -17.58 -5.84 -1.89
C CYS A 129 -18.65 -6.44 -0.96
N ILE A 130 -18.58 -6.15 0.36
CA ILE A 130 -19.60 -6.60 1.32
C ILE A 130 -20.96 -6.01 0.96
N THR A 131 -21.03 -4.75 0.58
CA THR A 131 -22.30 -4.08 0.22
C THR A 131 -22.91 -4.71 -1.03
N GLU A 132 -22.14 -4.99 -2.06
CA GLU A 132 -22.64 -5.65 -3.27
C GLU A 132 -23.07 -7.08 -2.98
N TRP A 133 -22.29 -7.85 -2.21
CA TRP A 133 -22.71 -9.17 -1.74
C TRP A 133 -24.03 -9.13 -0.96
N ALA A 134 -24.19 -8.15 -0.08
CA ALA A 134 -25.42 -8.01 0.71
C ALA A 134 -26.64 -7.72 -0.18
N LYS A 135 -26.47 -6.91 -1.24
CA LYS A 135 -27.53 -6.70 -2.24
C LYS A 135 -27.89 -8.00 -2.96
N ASP A 136 -26.90 -8.75 -3.46
CA ASP A 136 -27.11 -10.01 -4.17
C ASP A 136 -27.82 -11.06 -3.31
N LYS A 137 -27.55 -11.03 -2.00
CA LYS A 137 -28.16 -11.97 -1.02
C LYS A 137 -29.43 -11.43 -0.36
N ASN A 138 -29.86 -10.22 -0.71
CA ASN A 138 -30.95 -9.52 -0.04
C ASN A 138 -30.76 -9.47 1.50
N PHE A 139 -29.50 -9.24 1.92
CA PHE A 139 -29.06 -9.23 3.32
C PHE A 139 -29.00 -7.78 3.84
N ASN A 140 -29.63 -7.54 5.01
CA ASN A 140 -29.57 -6.23 5.65
C ASN A 140 -28.28 -6.08 6.47
N LEU A 141 -27.47 -5.07 6.16
CA LEU A 141 -26.26 -4.74 6.93
C LEU A 141 -26.57 -3.96 8.21
N ASP A 142 -27.68 -3.22 8.24
CA ASP A 142 -28.08 -2.47 9.43
C ASP A 142 -28.49 -3.43 10.56
N GLY A 143 -27.87 -3.26 11.72
CA GLY A 143 -28.03 -4.12 12.89
C GLY A 143 -27.30 -5.47 12.82
N CYS A 144 -26.65 -5.83 11.72
CA CYS A 144 -25.89 -7.08 11.66
C CYS A 144 -24.62 -7.02 12.53
N HIS A 145 -24.25 -8.16 13.12
CA HIS A 145 -23.01 -8.29 13.89
C HIS A 145 -21.87 -8.72 12.98
N VAL A 146 -20.74 -8.00 13.06
CA VAL A 146 -19.54 -8.25 12.26
C VAL A 146 -18.33 -8.43 13.17
N ILE A 147 -17.55 -9.47 12.91
CA ILE A 147 -16.27 -9.71 13.58
C ILE A 147 -15.14 -9.42 12.58
N ILE A 148 -14.18 -8.61 12.99
CA ILE A 148 -13.02 -8.25 12.18
C ILE A 148 -11.75 -8.81 12.83
N GLN A 149 -11.07 -9.70 12.12
CA GLN A 149 -9.76 -10.19 12.54
C GLN A 149 -8.66 -9.26 12.01
N GLY A 150 -7.89 -8.66 12.93
CA GLY A 150 -6.84 -7.69 12.63
C GLY A 150 -7.38 -6.25 12.59
N PHE A 151 -6.71 -5.35 13.33
CA PHE A 151 -7.14 -3.96 13.50
C PHE A 151 -6.04 -2.97 13.06
N GLY A 152 -5.38 -3.29 11.93
CA GLY A 152 -4.45 -2.39 11.21
C GLY A 152 -5.20 -1.41 10.31
N ASN A 153 -4.53 -0.87 9.30
CA ASN A 153 -5.14 0.08 8.36
C ASN A 153 -6.45 -0.45 7.76
N VAL A 154 -6.43 -1.63 7.16
CA VAL A 154 -7.62 -2.19 6.48
C VAL A 154 -8.75 -2.46 7.47
N GLY A 155 -8.46 -3.19 8.57
CA GLY A 155 -9.49 -3.58 9.54
C GLY A 155 -10.13 -2.39 10.24
N SER A 156 -9.36 -1.38 10.64
CA SER A 156 -9.89 -0.20 11.32
C SER A 156 -10.80 0.65 10.42
N TYR A 157 -10.41 0.84 9.15
CA TYR A 157 -11.28 1.55 8.19
C TYR A 157 -12.51 0.73 7.81
N THR A 158 -12.38 -0.59 7.65
CA THR A 158 -13.52 -1.50 7.42
C THR A 158 -14.53 -1.41 8.57
N ALA A 159 -14.05 -1.49 9.83
CA ALA A 159 -14.89 -1.35 11.01
C ALA A 159 -15.67 -0.03 11.01
N ARG A 160 -14.95 1.08 10.84
CA ARG A 160 -15.55 2.42 10.81
C ARG A 160 -16.62 2.54 9.73
N LEU A 161 -16.33 2.09 8.52
CA LEU A 161 -17.24 2.24 7.39
C LEU A 161 -18.44 1.30 7.48
N LEU A 162 -18.30 0.10 8.04
CA LEU A 162 -19.43 -0.79 8.32
C LEU A 162 -20.32 -0.24 9.43
N SER A 163 -19.75 0.31 10.50
CA SER A 163 -20.52 0.99 11.56
C SER A 163 -21.32 2.17 11.02
N GLN A 164 -20.80 2.92 10.05
CA GLN A 164 -21.57 3.99 9.37
C GLN A 164 -22.73 3.47 8.53
N LYS A 165 -22.75 2.19 8.20
CA LYS A 165 -23.87 1.48 7.53
C LYS A 165 -24.82 0.79 8.51
N GLY A 166 -24.67 1.03 9.81
CA GLY A 166 -25.51 0.47 10.86
C GLY A 166 -25.06 -0.88 11.40
N ALA A 167 -23.99 -1.47 10.89
CA ALA A 167 -23.47 -2.73 11.42
C ALA A 167 -22.86 -2.56 12.83
N VAL A 168 -23.01 -3.56 13.67
CA VAL A 168 -22.39 -3.67 14.99
C VAL A 168 -21.07 -4.44 14.84
N VAL A 169 -19.94 -3.77 15.06
CA VAL A 169 -18.59 -4.34 14.89
C VAL A 169 -17.96 -4.66 16.24
#